data_6c98c23d6935d3644f7981df42b6307e
#
_entry.id   6c98c23d6935d3644f7981df42b6307e
#
_cell.length_a   1.000
_cell.length_b   1.000
_cell.length_c   1.000
_cell.angle_alpha   90.00
_cell.angle_beta   90.00
_cell.angle_gamma   90.00
#
_symmetry.space_group_name_H-M   'P 1'
#
loop_
_entity.id
_entity.type
_entity.pdbx_description
1 polymer ?
#
loop_
_entity_poly.entity_id
_entity_poly.type
_entity_poly.pdbx_seq_one_letter_code
_entity_poly.pdbx_strand_id
1 'polypeptide(L)'
;MQDRDGGVRVIELAHARYLTLKKIWADGGYAGKCVAEVLAKTGIELEIVRKTDAMSGEVWLTDGEKPPVSEGFKLLKWRWIVERTFGWLGRNRRLSKDYEATVASSLAWVHMALIGLVVRRLGAA
;
A
#
# COMPACT_ATOMS: atom_id res chain seq x y z
N MET A 1 -3.78 17.47 -6.91
CA MET A 1 -4.56 16.42 -6.22
C MET A 1 -3.56 15.69 -5.34
N GLN A 2 -3.77 15.64 -4.05
CA GLN A 2 -2.88 14.92 -3.13
C GLN A 2 -3.24 13.43 -3.18
N ASP A 3 -2.25 12.54 -2.99
CA ASP A 3 -2.44 11.07 -3.00
C ASP A 3 -3.56 10.63 -2.06
N ARG A 4 -3.73 11.34 -0.97
CA ARG A 4 -4.75 11.12 0.05
C ARG A 4 -6.18 11.26 -0.51
N ASP A 5 -6.43 12.26 -1.36
CA ASP A 5 -7.75 12.49 -1.97
C ASP A 5 -8.03 11.43 -3.05
N GLY A 6 -7.00 11.03 -3.79
CA GLY A 6 -7.08 9.94 -4.77
C GLY A 6 -7.33 8.57 -4.13
N GLY A 7 -6.76 8.34 -2.95
CA GLY A 7 -6.87 7.07 -2.22
C GLY A 7 -8.31 6.70 -1.87
N VAL A 8 -9.11 7.66 -1.37
CA VAL A 8 -10.53 7.44 -1.05
C VAL A 8 -11.29 6.95 -2.27
N ARG A 9 -11.12 7.63 -3.41
CA ARG A 9 -11.81 7.27 -4.67
C ARG A 9 -11.39 5.89 -5.19
N VAL A 10 -10.12 5.55 -5.10
CA VAL A 10 -9.62 4.21 -5.50
C VAL A 10 -10.24 3.13 -4.64
N ILE A 11 -10.36 3.36 -3.33
CA ILE A 11 -10.96 2.39 -2.39
C ILE A 11 -12.46 2.25 -2.65
N GLU A 12 -13.20 3.33 -2.92
CA GLU A 12 -14.62 3.27 -3.31
C GLU A 12 -14.81 2.42 -4.58
N LEU A 13 -14.01 2.64 -5.61
CA LEU A 13 -14.06 1.86 -6.85
C LEU A 13 -13.69 0.38 -6.62
N ALA A 14 -12.70 0.12 -5.77
CA ALA A 14 -12.31 -1.24 -5.42
C ALA A 14 -13.41 -1.95 -4.62
N HIS A 15 -14.07 -1.25 -3.69
CA HIS A 15 -15.20 -1.80 -2.93
C HIS A 15 -16.39 -2.15 -3.82
N ALA A 16 -16.73 -1.27 -4.76
CA ALA A 16 -17.82 -1.53 -5.72
C ALA A 16 -17.56 -2.80 -6.58
N ARG A 17 -16.29 -3.10 -6.85
CA ARG A 17 -15.90 -4.27 -7.66
C ARG A 17 -15.66 -5.54 -6.83
N TYR A 18 -15.20 -5.39 -5.59
CA TYR A 18 -14.78 -6.48 -4.71
C TYR A 18 -15.49 -6.38 -3.36
N LEU A 19 -16.72 -6.87 -3.28
CA LEU A 19 -17.57 -6.80 -2.07
C LEU A 19 -16.98 -7.58 -0.88
N THR A 20 -16.04 -8.48 -1.11
CA THR A 20 -15.33 -9.24 -0.06
C THR A 20 -14.18 -8.47 0.58
N LEU A 21 -13.84 -7.28 0.07
CA LEU A 21 -12.78 -6.44 0.60
C LEU A 21 -13.21 -5.83 1.93
N LYS A 22 -12.57 -6.23 3.03
CA LYS A 22 -12.92 -5.79 4.39
C LYS A 22 -11.87 -4.91 5.04
N LYS A 23 -10.61 -5.07 4.64
CA LYS A 23 -9.47 -4.41 5.27
C LYS A 23 -8.40 -4.04 4.26
N ILE A 24 -7.84 -2.84 4.42
CA ILE A 24 -6.73 -2.33 3.61
C ILE A 24 -5.64 -1.83 4.56
N TRP A 25 -4.39 -2.07 4.21
CA TRP A 25 -3.24 -1.48 4.88
C TRP A 25 -2.66 -0.36 4.02
N ALA A 26 -2.42 0.78 4.65
CA ALA A 26 -1.81 1.94 3.99
C ALA A 26 -0.69 2.52 4.86
N ASP A 27 0.18 3.29 4.25
CA ASP A 27 1.25 4.00 4.95
C ASP A 27 0.76 5.25 5.69
N GLY A 28 1.68 5.91 6.42
CA GLY A 28 1.38 7.12 7.19
C GLY A 28 0.84 8.29 6.36
N GLY A 29 1.07 8.30 5.06
CA GLY A 29 0.57 9.32 4.14
C GLY A 29 -0.97 9.39 4.09
N TYR A 30 -1.63 8.27 4.36
CA TYR A 30 -3.09 8.16 4.36
C TYR A 30 -3.74 8.33 5.74
N ALA A 31 -2.97 8.68 6.77
CA ALA A 31 -3.49 8.88 8.13
C ALA A 31 -4.45 10.08 8.23
N GLY A 32 -5.28 10.10 9.27
CA GLY A 32 -6.19 11.20 9.60
C GLY A 32 -7.55 11.08 8.91
N LYS A 33 -8.01 12.14 8.25
CA LYS A 33 -9.36 12.22 7.67
C LYS A 33 -9.70 11.10 6.68
N CYS A 34 -8.69 10.63 5.92
CA CYS A 34 -8.85 9.56 4.94
C CYS A 34 -9.39 8.26 5.58
N VAL A 35 -8.88 7.89 6.76
CA VAL A 35 -9.33 6.67 7.47
C VAL A 35 -10.82 6.73 7.82
N ALA A 36 -11.26 7.86 8.42
CA ALA A 36 -12.66 8.05 8.79
C ALA A 36 -13.58 8.11 7.56
N GLU A 37 -13.14 8.75 6.50
CA GLU A 37 -13.91 8.90 5.26
C GLU A 37 -14.08 7.57 4.52
N VAL A 38 -13.03 6.77 4.43
CA VAL A 38 -13.08 5.42 3.85
C VAL A 38 -14.03 4.53 4.63
N LEU A 39 -13.93 4.52 5.97
CA LEU A 39 -14.81 3.72 6.81
C LEU A 39 -16.28 4.14 6.65
N ALA A 40 -16.57 5.45 6.65
CA ALA A 40 -17.91 5.97 6.52
C ALA A 40 -18.57 5.65 5.16
N LYS A 41 -17.77 5.71 4.06
CA LYS A 41 -18.28 5.50 2.70
C LYS A 41 -18.36 4.04 2.28
N THR A 42 -17.45 3.21 2.75
CA THR A 42 -17.29 1.83 2.24
C THR A 42 -17.44 0.75 3.30
N GLY A 43 -17.36 1.10 4.58
CA GLY A 43 -17.31 0.13 5.66
C GLY A 43 -15.99 -0.66 5.74
N ILE A 44 -14.99 -0.32 4.90
CA ILE A 44 -13.68 -0.96 4.89
C ILE A 44 -12.81 -0.37 6.00
N GLU A 45 -12.18 -1.25 6.78
CA GLU A 45 -11.17 -0.86 7.76
C GLU A 45 -9.87 -0.48 7.07
N LEU A 46 -9.47 0.80 7.16
CA LEU A 46 -8.17 1.28 6.69
C LEU A 46 -7.18 1.33 7.87
N GLU A 47 -6.28 0.37 7.95
CA GLU A 47 -5.23 0.32 8.97
C GLU A 47 -3.97 1.04 8.50
N ILE A 48 -3.55 2.05 9.27
CA ILE A 48 -2.33 2.79 8.97
C ILE A 48 -1.13 2.09 9.59
N VAL A 49 -0.25 1.65 8.71
CA VAL A 49 1.03 1.06 9.10
C VAL A 49 2.05 2.17 9.30
N ARG A 50 2.35 2.50 10.56
CA ARG A 50 3.42 3.43 10.89
C ARG A 50 4.75 2.68 10.93
N LYS A 51 5.79 3.23 10.32
CA LYS A 51 7.16 2.90 10.70
C LYS A 51 7.28 3.32 12.16
N THR A 52 7.53 2.40 13.05
CA THR A 52 8.00 2.78 14.38
C THR A 52 9.30 3.53 14.16
N ASP A 53 9.37 4.78 14.63
CA ASP A 53 10.50 5.69 14.44
C ASP A 53 11.76 5.26 15.21
N ALA A 54 12.06 3.98 15.20
CA ALA A 54 13.27 3.39 15.79
C ALA A 54 14.57 3.84 15.10
N MET A 55 14.49 4.71 14.08
CA MET A 55 15.66 5.22 13.36
C MET A 55 15.73 6.74 13.22
N SER A 56 14.81 7.54 13.75
CA SER A 56 15.02 8.98 13.88
C SER A 56 15.47 9.29 15.30
N GLY A 57 16.77 9.37 15.48
CA GLY A 57 17.44 9.59 16.77
C GLY A 57 17.32 10.99 17.34
N GLU A 58 16.20 11.68 17.20
CA GLU A 58 15.92 12.95 17.86
C GLU A 58 14.47 12.99 18.33
N VAL A 59 14.24 12.42 19.51
CA VAL A 59 13.04 12.71 20.26
C VAL A 59 13.39 13.85 21.21
N TRP A 60 12.94 15.05 20.92
CA TRP A 60 12.97 16.17 21.87
C TRP A 60 11.95 15.91 22.97
N LEU A 61 12.40 15.42 24.11
CA LEU A 61 11.59 15.20 25.30
C LEU A 61 11.63 16.48 26.14
N THR A 62 10.47 16.95 26.55
CA THR A 62 10.34 17.90 27.64
C THR A 62 10.69 17.18 28.95
N ASP A 63 11.39 17.90 29.84
CA ASP A 63 11.91 17.39 31.12
C ASP A 63 10.90 16.49 31.85
N GLY A 64 11.26 15.23 32.06
CA GLY A 64 10.55 14.27 32.91
C GLY A 64 9.81 13.13 32.23
N GLU A 65 9.67 13.10 30.92
CA GLU A 65 9.06 11.97 30.21
C GLU A 65 10.11 10.95 29.78
N LYS A 66 9.95 9.70 30.23
CA LYS A 66 10.72 8.59 29.71
C LYS A 66 10.33 8.34 28.25
N PRO A 67 11.30 8.17 27.33
CA PRO A 67 10.98 7.80 25.96
C PRO A 67 10.15 6.51 25.97
N PRO A 68 9.10 6.40 25.14
CA PRO A 68 8.37 5.16 25.03
C PRO A 68 9.40 4.07 24.67
N VAL A 69 9.46 3.03 25.50
CA VAL A 69 10.31 1.88 25.26
C VAL A 69 9.93 1.35 23.88
N SER A 70 10.83 1.53 22.90
CA SER A 70 10.65 0.94 21.59
C SER A 70 10.74 -0.56 21.79
N GLU A 71 9.59 -1.23 21.91
CA GLU A 71 9.53 -2.66 21.72
C GLU A 71 10.19 -2.91 20.36
N GLY A 72 11.26 -3.67 20.34
CA GLY A 72 12.15 -3.87 19.22
C GLY A 72 11.48 -4.07 17.87
N PHE A 73 12.23 -4.21 16.80
CA PHE A 73 11.78 -4.34 15.43
C PHE A 73 10.49 -5.16 15.29
N LYS A 74 9.35 -4.49 15.09
CA LYS A 74 8.06 -5.12 14.87
C LYS A 74 7.91 -5.39 13.37
N LEU A 75 8.05 -6.65 12.97
CA LEU A 75 7.85 -7.09 11.60
C LEU A 75 6.39 -6.82 11.20
N LEU A 76 6.16 -5.87 10.33
CA LEU A 76 4.82 -5.59 9.79
C LEU A 76 4.42 -6.74 8.85
N LYS A 77 3.54 -7.59 9.34
CA LYS A 77 3.22 -8.94 8.82
C LYS A 77 2.91 -9.01 7.32
N TRP A 78 2.47 -7.91 6.69
CA TRP A 78 2.03 -7.93 5.29
C TRP A 78 2.72 -6.91 4.38
N ARG A 79 3.57 -6.06 4.91
CA ARG A 79 4.26 -5.01 4.14
C ARG A 79 5.09 -5.56 2.98
N TRP A 80 5.78 -6.66 3.21
CA TRP A 80 6.61 -7.32 2.21
C TRP A 80 5.84 -7.77 0.96
N ILE A 81 4.50 -7.99 1.07
CA ILE A 81 3.67 -8.40 -0.09
C ILE A 81 3.62 -7.29 -1.12
N VAL A 82 3.44 -6.03 -0.68
CA VAL A 82 3.40 -4.87 -1.57
C VAL A 82 4.75 -4.69 -2.26
N GLU A 83 5.83 -4.69 -1.47
CA GLU A 83 7.20 -4.54 -1.99
C GLU A 83 7.54 -5.67 -2.97
N ARG A 84 7.16 -6.90 -2.66
CA ARG A 84 7.34 -8.05 -3.54
C ARG A 84 6.54 -7.92 -4.84
N THR A 85 5.30 -7.46 -4.76
CA THR A 85 4.44 -7.30 -5.93
C THR A 85 5.02 -6.25 -6.89
N PHE A 86 5.43 -5.09 -6.36
CA PHE A 86 6.11 -4.09 -7.16
C PHE A 86 7.46 -4.58 -7.69
N GLY A 87 8.23 -5.33 -6.91
CA GLY A 87 9.46 -5.97 -7.37
C GLY A 87 9.22 -6.93 -8.55
N TRP A 88 8.12 -7.67 -8.56
CA TRP A 88 7.77 -8.54 -9.70
C TRP A 88 7.34 -7.74 -10.94
N LEU A 89 6.56 -6.68 -10.76
CA LEU A 89 6.15 -5.80 -11.86
C LEU A 89 7.37 -5.08 -12.46
N GLY A 90 8.26 -4.57 -11.62
CA GLY A 90 9.47 -3.85 -12.04
C GLY A 90 10.49 -4.73 -12.81
N ARG A 91 10.41 -6.06 -12.70
CA ARG A 91 11.19 -6.98 -13.56
C ARG A 91 10.76 -6.96 -15.04
N ASN A 92 9.57 -6.48 -15.32
CA ASN A 92 9.13 -6.28 -16.69
C ASN A 92 9.63 -4.92 -17.17
N ARG A 93 10.53 -4.92 -18.14
CA ARG A 93 11.18 -3.71 -18.68
C ARG A 93 10.17 -2.61 -19.02
N ARG A 94 8.99 -2.97 -19.51
CA ARG A 94 7.93 -2.04 -19.89
C ARG A 94 7.27 -1.35 -18.69
N LEU A 95 7.34 -1.94 -17.50
CA LEU A 95 6.78 -1.41 -16.25
C LEU A 95 7.84 -0.77 -15.33
N SER A 96 9.09 -0.66 -15.78
CA SER A 96 10.16 0.02 -15.02
C SER A 96 9.95 1.53 -14.95
N LYS A 97 9.26 2.10 -15.94
CA LYS A 97 8.74 3.47 -15.99
C LYS A 97 7.39 3.44 -16.71
N ASP A 98 6.59 4.47 -16.52
CA ASP A 98 5.37 4.65 -17.31
C ASP A 98 5.72 5.28 -18.66
N TYR A 99 5.72 4.45 -19.69
CA TYR A 99 5.97 4.84 -21.07
C TYR A 99 4.68 5.00 -21.89
N GLU A 100 3.54 4.77 -21.26
CA GLU A 100 2.28 4.67 -21.98
C GLU A 100 1.56 6.01 -22.05
N ALA A 101 1.00 6.32 -23.21
CA ALA A 101 0.26 7.56 -23.43
C ALA A 101 -1.14 7.54 -22.77
N THR A 102 -1.66 6.36 -22.46
CA THR A 102 -3.00 6.20 -21.89
C THR A 102 -3.00 5.27 -20.67
N VAL A 103 -3.88 5.56 -19.71
CA VAL A 103 -4.09 4.70 -18.53
C VAL A 103 -4.52 3.28 -18.92
N ALA A 104 -5.32 3.14 -19.99
CA ALA A 104 -5.76 1.84 -20.47
C ALA A 104 -4.60 0.97 -20.95
N SER A 105 -3.64 1.57 -21.64
CA SER A 105 -2.42 0.91 -22.12
C SER A 105 -1.51 0.51 -20.95
N SER A 106 -1.29 1.41 -19.97
CA SER A 106 -0.54 1.08 -18.75
C SER A 106 -1.18 -0.09 -18.00
N LEU A 107 -2.50 -0.07 -17.83
CA LEU A 107 -3.24 -1.13 -17.16
C LEU A 107 -3.13 -2.48 -17.91
N ALA A 108 -3.19 -2.46 -19.24
CA ALA A 108 -3.02 -3.66 -20.05
C ALA A 108 -1.64 -4.30 -19.84
N TRP A 109 -0.58 -3.51 -19.74
CA TRP A 109 0.77 -4.02 -19.44
C TRP A 109 0.90 -4.60 -18.05
N VAL A 110 0.25 -4.01 -17.05
CA VAL A 110 0.19 -4.57 -15.69
C VAL A 110 -0.49 -5.94 -15.71
N HIS A 111 -1.63 -6.08 -16.40
CA HIS A 111 -2.34 -7.36 -16.55
C HIS A 111 -1.48 -8.41 -17.25
N MET A 112 -0.82 -8.06 -18.34
CA MET A 112 0.07 -8.97 -19.07
C MET A 112 1.23 -9.46 -18.19
N ALA A 113 1.82 -8.58 -17.39
CA ALA A 113 2.88 -8.94 -16.47
C ALA A 113 2.40 -9.90 -15.37
N LEU A 114 1.21 -9.66 -14.81
CA LEU A 114 0.60 -10.53 -13.81
C LEU A 114 0.21 -11.90 -14.38
N ILE A 115 -0.38 -11.94 -15.59
CA ILE A 115 -0.69 -13.19 -16.29
C ILE A 115 0.60 -13.99 -16.52
N GLY A 116 1.66 -13.38 -17.03
CA GLY A 116 2.95 -14.03 -17.22
C GLY A 116 3.58 -14.57 -15.91
N LEU A 117 3.33 -13.89 -14.79
CA LEU A 117 3.75 -14.36 -13.47
C LEU A 117 2.98 -15.62 -13.04
N VAL A 118 1.65 -15.61 -13.20
CA VAL A 118 0.77 -16.73 -12.83
C VAL A 118 1.10 -17.96 -13.70
N VAL A 119 1.21 -17.79 -15.02
CA VAL A 119 1.53 -18.87 -15.96
C VAL A 119 2.86 -19.53 -15.59
N ARG A 120 3.89 -18.73 -15.30
CA ARG A 120 5.20 -19.29 -14.87
C ARG A 120 5.11 -20.08 -13.56
N ARG A 121 4.26 -19.70 -12.64
CA ARG A 121 4.05 -20.43 -11.39
C ARG A 121 3.31 -21.74 -11.59
N LEU A 122 2.30 -21.73 -12.47
CA LEU A 122 1.55 -22.94 -12.79
C LEU A 122 2.38 -23.95 -13.60
N GLY A 123 3.29 -23.45 -14.45
CA GLY A 123 4.19 -24.30 -15.23
C GLY A 123 5.42 -24.81 -14.46
N ALA A 124 5.67 -24.31 -13.25
CA ALA A 124 6.77 -24.74 -12.37
C ALA A 124 6.29 -25.69 -11.25
N ALA A 125 5.00 -25.97 -11.19
CA ALA A 125 4.36 -26.92 -10.27
C ALA A 125 4.22 -28.28 -10.97
#